data_b9038a775f4b777d54afdb4bf28d3a10
#
_entry.id   b9038a775f4b777d54afdb4bf28d3a10
#
_cell.length_a   1.000
_cell.length_b   1.000
_cell.length_c   1.000
_cell.angle_alpha   90.00
_cell.angle_beta   90.00
_cell.angle_gamma   90.00
#
_symmetry.space_group_name_H-M   'P 1'
#
loop_
_entity.id
_entity.type
_entity.pdbx_description
1 polymer ?
#
loop_
_entity_poly.entity_id
_entity_poly.type
_entity_poly.pdbx_seq_one_letter_code
_entity_poly.pdbx_strand_id
1 'polypeptide(L)'
;ILRYPKGAERYDEKGRPLYAILDKVLYGVPSASRKFGQYLKKWIMERFSKDGFTVKFSRSEPCLYIITNKAKRTLFLSIFTDDCQIVGPNINDLKEIGEIFATKFEIKICDSQELLGVRRVIKKETDGSTSMYMTQPGFIESTCKEFAPQYEEVFGKKKMITPFPPREMLSRSEIPDDPVLAKKTHQRYSKEGSMSMTGCILWAARNTMPELSYGVSQLRRMM
;
A
#
# COMPACT_ATOMS: atom_id res chain seq x y z
N ILE A 1 14.99 18.15 -13.88
CA ILE A 1 15.27 18.45 -15.30
C ILE A 1 14.78 17.27 -16.12
N LEU A 2 13.94 17.50 -17.10
CA LEU A 2 13.41 16.48 -18.01
C LEU A 2 13.79 16.81 -19.45
N ARG A 3 14.05 15.77 -20.22
CA ARG A 3 14.14 15.88 -21.68
C ARG A 3 12.73 16.03 -22.26
N TYR A 4 12.59 16.86 -23.28
CA TYR A 4 11.31 16.94 -23.98
C TYR A 4 10.97 15.59 -24.63
N PRO A 5 9.68 15.21 -24.67
CA PRO A 5 9.26 13.97 -25.33
C PRO A 5 9.58 14.02 -26.82
N LYS A 6 9.71 12.83 -27.41
CA LYS A 6 9.96 12.66 -28.84
C LYS A 6 8.87 13.37 -29.66
N GLY A 7 9.26 14.23 -30.59
CA GLY A 7 8.36 15.04 -31.41
C GLY A 7 8.03 16.41 -30.83
N ALA A 8 8.46 16.71 -29.60
CA ALA A 8 8.32 18.04 -28.96
C ALA A 8 9.67 18.60 -28.49
N GLU A 9 10.77 18.06 -29.03
CA GLU A 9 12.13 18.48 -28.68
C GLU A 9 12.32 19.96 -29.00
N ARG A 10 13.05 20.67 -28.13
CA ARG A 10 13.45 22.06 -28.31
C ARG A 10 14.96 22.14 -28.30
N TYR A 11 15.48 23.05 -29.09
CA TYR A 11 16.89 23.28 -29.25
C TYR A 11 17.18 24.79 -29.08
N ASP A 12 18.37 25.10 -28.59
CA ASP A 12 18.85 26.50 -28.57
C ASP A 12 19.34 26.94 -29.96
N GLU A 13 19.72 28.20 -30.06
CA GLU A 13 20.24 28.78 -31.32
C GLU A 13 21.49 28.09 -31.87
N LYS A 14 22.20 27.31 -31.03
CA LYS A 14 23.39 26.53 -31.39
C LYS A 14 23.07 25.05 -31.66
N GLY A 15 21.81 24.70 -31.76
CA GLY A 15 21.36 23.32 -32.01
C GLY A 15 21.50 22.35 -30.79
N ARG A 16 21.75 22.85 -29.58
CA ARG A 16 21.86 22.01 -28.38
C ARG A 16 20.50 21.75 -27.79
N PRO A 17 20.21 20.50 -27.34
CA PRO A 17 18.93 20.17 -26.79
C PRO A 17 18.60 20.95 -25.51
N LEU A 18 17.44 21.54 -25.46
CA LEU A 18 16.89 22.18 -24.28
C LEU A 18 16.22 21.14 -23.38
N TYR A 19 16.18 21.42 -22.09
CA TYR A 19 15.56 20.60 -21.08
C TYR A 19 14.51 21.40 -20.31
N ALA A 20 13.43 20.76 -19.93
CA ALA A 20 12.40 21.37 -19.10
C ALA A 20 12.75 21.28 -17.62
N ILE A 21 12.52 22.37 -16.89
CA ILE A 21 12.54 22.38 -15.44
C ILE A 21 11.08 22.20 -14.98
N LEU A 22 10.85 21.27 -14.06
CA LEU A 22 9.53 21.06 -13.49
C LEU A 22 9.30 22.01 -12.30
N ASP A 23 8.27 22.82 -12.39
CA ASP A 23 7.81 23.65 -11.27
C ASP A 23 7.05 22.82 -10.22
N LYS A 24 6.44 21.71 -10.64
CA LYS A 24 5.73 20.77 -9.79
C LYS A 24 6.23 19.35 -10.00
N VAL A 25 6.06 18.54 -8.99
CA VAL A 25 6.44 17.12 -9.05
C VAL A 25 5.42 16.36 -9.90
N LEU A 26 5.89 15.54 -10.83
CA LEU A 26 5.04 14.67 -11.64
C LEU A 26 4.85 13.30 -10.95
N TYR A 27 3.67 12.71 -11.16
CA TYR A 27 3.42 11.31 -10.83
C TYR A 27 4.42 10.38 -11.55
N GLY A 28 4.85 9.31 -10.86
CA GLY A 28 5.81 8.35 -11.40
C GLY A 28 7.29 8.73 -11.19
N VAL A 29 7.60 9.95 -10.75
CA VAL A 29 8.97 10.30 -10.36
C VAL A 29 9.27 9.68 -8.99
N PRO A 30 10.40 8.95 -8.80
CA PRO A 30 10.71 8.26 -7.54
C PRO A 30 10.69 9.15 -6.28
N SER A 31 10.98 10.43 -6.42
CA SER A 31 10.95 11.40 -5.31
C SER A 31 9.58 12.05 -5.07
N ALA A 32 8.55 11.76 -5.89
CA ALA A 32 7.26 12.44 -5.85
C ALA A 32 6.55 12.27 -4.51
N SER A 33 6.33 11.04 -4.08
CA SER A 33 5.66 10.72 -2.82
C SER A 33 6.37 11.34 -1.61
N ARG A 34 7.70 11.29 -1.60
CA ARG A 34 8.50 11.90 -0.52
C ARG A 34 8.31 13.42 -0.46
N LYS A 35 8.37 14.10 -1.61
CA LYS A 35 8.20 15.56 -1.67
C LYS A 35 6.79 15.98 -1.31
N PHE A 36 5.79 15.23 -1.78
CA PHE A 36 4.39 15.46 -1.39
C PHE A 36 4.20 15.27 0.11
N GLY A 37 4.71 14.19 0.71
CA GLY A 37 4.64 13.94 2.14
C GLY A 37 5.30 15.06 2.97
N GLN A 38 6.46 15.56 2.53
CA GLN A 38 7.13 16.71 3.20
C GLN A 38 6.28 17.98 3.12
N TYR A 39 5.72 18.28 1.95
CA TYR A 39 4.82 19.41 1.76
C TYR A 39 3.58 19.31 2.65
N LEU A 40 2.92 18.16 2.64
CA LEU A 40 1.71 17.90 3.42
C LEU A 40 1.99 17.99 4.94
N LYS A 41 3.10 17.42 5.39
CA LYS A 41 3.56 17.51 6.78
C LYS A 41 3.72 18.98 7.22
N LYS A 42 4.41 19.79 6.43
CA LYS A 42 4.60 21.20 6.72
C LYS A 42 3.27 21.93 6.80
N TRP A 43 2.39 21.71 5.82
CA TRP A 43 1.07 22.34 5.78
C TRP A 43 0.20 21.94 6.98
N ILE A 44 0.16 20.67 7.36
CA ILE A 44 -0.59 20.18 8.52
C ILE A 44 -0.11 20.91 9.78
N MET A 45 1.21 20.96 10.00
CA MET A 45 1.74 21.64 11.18
C MET A 45 1.36 23.11 11.27
N GLU A 46 1.54 23.84 10.15
CA GLU A 46 1.25 25.28 10.10
C GLU A 46 -0.24 25.56 10.24
N ARG A 47 -1.07 24.81 9.50
CA ARG A 47 -2.52 25.05 9.43
C ARG A 47 -3.19 24.69 10.74
N PHE A 48 -2.92 23.52 11.27
CA PHE A 48 -3.53 23.03 12.48
C PHE A 48 -3.11 23.84 13.73
N SER A 49 -1.86 24.28 13.78
CA SER A 49 -1.40 25.14 14.87
C SER A 49 -2.15 26.48 14.91
N LYS A 50 -2.44 27.07 13.72
CA LYS A 50 -3.24 28.29 13.61
C LYS A 50 -4.67 28.10 14.12
N ASP A 51 -5.25 26.93 13.93
CA ASP A 51 -6.58 26.59 14.41
C ASP A 51 -6.59 26.13 15.88
N GLY A 52 -5.46 26.14 16.56
CA GLY A 52 -5.32 25.81 17.98
C GLY A 52 -5.25 24.32 18.27
N PHE A 53 -4.91 23.50 17.28
CA PHE A 53 -4.57 22.10 17.49
C PHE A 53 -3.10 21.91 17.81
N THR A 54 -2.79 20.88 18.58
CA THR A 54 -1.41 20.40 18.77
C THR A 54 -1.19 19.16 17.93
N VAL A 55 -0.18 19.16 17.07
CA VAL A 55 0.16 18.03 16.20
C VAL A 55 1.49 17.43 16.62
N LYS A 56 1.51 16.12 16.86
CA LYS A 56 2.71 15.32 17.09
C LYS A 56 2.81 14.23 16.03
N PHE A 57 4.03 13.78 15.75
CA PHE A 57 4.29 12.67 14.83
C PHE A 57 4.60 11.42 15.63
N SER A 58 4.15 10.28 15.13
CA SER A 58 4.62 9.01 15.66
C SER A 58 6.13 8.85 15.37
N ARG A 59 6.86 8.30 16.32
CA ARG A 59 8.29 8.00 16.14
C ARG A 59 8.52 6.73 15.31
N SER A 60 7.61 5.79 15.42
CA SER A 60 7.68 4.47 14.74
C SER A 60 7.01 4.47 13.37
N GLU A 61 6.02 5.36 13.13
CA GLU A 61 5.26 5.41 11.88
C GLU A 61 5.18 6.86 11.37
N PRO A 62 6.01 7.24 10.39
CA PRO A 62 6.09 8.62 9.88
C PRO A 62 4.79 9.13 9.25
N CYS A 63 3.90 8.21 8.83
CA CYS A 63 2.62 8.54 8.21
C CYS A 63 1.48 8.72 9.23
N LEU A 64 1.77 8.54 10.53
CA LEU A 64 0.79 8.67 11.62
C LEU A 64 0.99 9.98 12.39
N TYR A 65 -0.06 10.81 12.40
CA TYR A 65 -0.14 12.06 13.12
C TYR A 65 -1.06 11.92 14.32
N ILE A 66 -0.64 12.43 15.46
CA ILE A 66 -1.40 12.47 16.70
C ILE A 66 -1.82 13.94 16.89
N ILE A 67 -3.11 14.20 16.79
CA ILE A 67 -3.69 15.54 16.81
C ILE A 67 -4.47 15.69 18.10
N THR A 68 -4.20 16.73 18.87
CA THR A 68 -4.99 17.09 20.05
C THR A 68 -5.74 18.38 19.77
N ASN A 69 -7.06 18.36 19.89
CA ASN A 69 -7.91 19.52 19.66
C ASN A 69 -8.01 20.44 20.90
N LYS A 70 -8.71 21.55 20.76
CA LYS A 70 -8.94 22.52 21.88
C LYS A 70 -9.65 21.92 23.07
N ALA A 71 -10.49 20.91 22.85
CA ALA A 71 -11.19 20.19 23.91
C ALA A 71 -10.33 19.09 24.57
N LYS A 72 -9.02 19.06 24.30
CA LYS A 72 -8.07 18.06 24.80
C LYS A 72 -8.37 16.63 24.37
N ARG A 73 -9.17 16.44 23.31
CA ARG A 73 -9.41 15.12 22.73
C ARG A 73 -8.32 14.78 21.72
N THR A 74 -7.90 13.52 21.73
CA THR A 74 -6.85 13.00 20.82
C THR A 74 -7.49 12.33 19.62
N LEU A 75 -7.00 12.70 18.45
CA LEU A 75 -7.36 12.12 17.16
C LEU A 75 -6.09 11.54 16.52
N PHE A 76 -6.27 10.51 15.72
CA PHE A 76 -5.21 9.88 14.94
C PHE A 76 -5.51 10.07 13.47
N LEU A 77 -4.55 10.64 12.74
CA LEU A 77 -4.62 10.82 11.30
C LEU A 77 -3.50 10.01 10.67
N SER A 78 -3.84 9.00 9.90
CA SER A 78 -2.89 8.27 9.05
C SER A 78 -3.03 8.72 7.61
N ILE A 79 -1.90 8.87 6.92
CA ILE A 79 -1.85 9.33 5.53
C ILE A 79 -0.99 8.37 4.73
N PHE A 80 -1.55 7.84 3.66
CA PHE A 80 -0.83 7.00 2.72
C PHE A 80 -1.02 7.57 1.31
N THR A 81 -0.04 8.33 0.84
CA THR A 81 -0.08 9.08 -0.44
C THR A 81 -1.33 9.95 -0.52
N ASP A 82 -2.36 9.53 -1.22
CA ASP A 82 -3.61 10.27 -1.45
C ASP A 82 -4.72 9.86 -0.47
N ASP A 83 -4.58 8.71 0.18
CA ASP A 83 -5.55 8.18 1.12
C ASP A 83 -5.28 8.66 2.54
N CYS A 84 -6.32 9.18 3.19
CA CYS A 84 -6.26 9.63 4.58
C CYS A 84 -7.33 8.92 5.41
N GLN A 85 -6.96 8.52 6.62
CA GLN A 85 -7.90 8.00 7.59
C GLN A 85 -7.79 8.78 8.90
N ILE A 86 -8.93 9.19 9.43
CA ILE A 86 -9.02 9.88 10.71
C ILE A 86 -9.81 9.02 11.70
N VAL A 87 -9.29 8.87 12.90
CA VAL A 87 -9.93 8.14 14.00
C VAL A 87 -9.94 9.02 15.23
N GLY A 88 -11.06 9.07 15.92
CA GLY A 88 -11.21 9.85 17.14
C GLY A 88 -12.51 9.55 17.87
N PRO A 89 -12.66 10.05 19.11
CA PRO A 89 -13.80 9.72 19.96
C PRO A 89 -15.10 10.45 19.60
N ASN A 90 -15.04 11.48 18.75
CA ASN A 90 -16.19 12.32 18.44
C ASN A 90 -16.28 12.64 16.95
N ILE A 91 -17.42 12.38 16.35
CA ILE A 91 -17.65 12.55 14.91
C ILE A 91 -17.51 14.01 14.44
N ASN A 92 -17.87 14.97 15.29
CA ASN A 92 -17.76 16.39 14.94
C ASN A 92 -16.30 16.83 14.83
N ASP A 93 -15.42 16.30 15.70
CA ASP A 93 -13.98 16.53 15.60
C ASP A 93 -13.41 15.97 14.30
N LEU A 94 -13.89 14.81 13.86
CA LEU A 94 -13.47 14.21 12.59
C LEU A 94 -13.90 15.05 11.40
N LYS A 95 -15.13 15.58 11.43
CA LYS A 95 -15.65 16.49 10.39
C LYS A 95 -14.83 17.78 10.34
N GLU A 96 -14.53 18.38 11.50
CA GLU A 96 -13.71 19.60 11.59
C GLU A 96 -12.34 19.40 10.90
N ILE A 97 -11.67 18.27 11.13
CA ILE A 97 -10.42 17.93 10.44
C ILE A 97 -10.64 17.84 8.92
N GLY A 98 -11.71 17.18 8.47
CA GLY A 98 -12.06 17.09 7.06
C GLY A 98 -12.27 18.46 6.44
N GLU A 99 -13.00 19.35 7.09
CA GLU A 99 -13.25 20.73 6.63
C GLU A 99 -11.94 21.52 6.51
N ILE A 100 -11.01 21.37 7.47
CA ILE A 100 -9.69 21.99 7.40
C ILE A 100 -8.92 21.50 6.16
N PHE A 101 -8.94 20.20 5.87
CA PHE A 101 -8.31 19.66 4.67
C PHE A 101 -8.96 20.19 3.39
N ALA A 102 -10.29 20.30 3.35
CA ALA A 102 -11.05 20.80 2.22
C ALA A 102 -10.71 22.26 1.86
N THR A 103 -10.16 23.06 2.80
CA THR A 103 -9.70 24.41 2.50
C THR A 103 -8.50 24.47 1.54
N LYS A 104 -7.79 23.35 1.36
CA LYS A 104 -6.54 23.30 0.58
C LYS A 104 -6.51 22.23 -0.49
N PHE A 105 -7.17 21.13 -0.26
CA PHE A 105 -7.15 19.95 -1.13
C PHE A 105 -8.57 19.65 -1.59
N GLU A 106 -8.70 19.19 -2.83
CA GLU A 106 -9.93 18.58 -3.28
C GLU A 106 -10.02 17.19 -2.64
N ILE A 107 -10.92 17.02 -1.67
CA ILE A 107 -11.09 15.78 -0.93
C ILE A 107 -12.50 15.25 -1.08
N LYS A 108 -12.64 13.93 -1.08
CA LYS A 108 -13.90 13.23 -0.94
C LYS A 108 -13.94 12.58 0.44
N ILE A 109 -14.82 13.10 1.31
CA ILE A 109 -15.06 12.47 2.61
C ILE A 109 -16.02 11.31 2.39
N CYS A 110 -15.63 10.12 2.79
CA CYS A 110 -16.47 8.94 2.73
C CYS A 110 -16.40 8.18 4.07
N ASP A 111 -17.51 7.59 4.45
CA ASP A 111 -17.57 6.64 5.57
C ASP A 111 -17.13 5.25 5.08
N SER A 112 -15.94 5.20 4.51
CA SER A 112 -15.40 3.96 3.98
C SER A 112 -14.79 3.13 5.11
N GLN A 113 -15.31 1.93 5.26
CA GLN A 113 -14.72 0.91 6.11
C GLN A 113 -13.48 0.27 5.47
N GLU A 114 -13.12 0.69 4.27
CA GLU A 114 -12.00 0.15 3.50
C GLU A 114 -10.87 1.16 3.36
N LEU A 115 -9.64 0.73 3.64
CA LEU A 115 -8.42 1.49 3.41
C LEU A 115 -7.37 0.55 2.84
N LEU A 116 -6.73 0.94 1.73
CA LEU A 116 -5.69 0.17 1.04
C LEU A 116 -6.13 -1.27 0.68
N GLY A 117 -7.40 -1.43 0.29
CA GLY A 117 -7.96 -2.74 -0.06
C GLY A 117 -8.25 -3.65 1.15
N VAL A 118 -8.10 -3.14 2.37
CA VAL A 118 -8.47 -3.86 3.61
C VAL A 118 -9.76 -3.28 4.15
N ARG A 119 -10.81 -4.10 4.16
CA ARG A 119 -12.11 -3.76 4.75
C ARG A 119 -12.13 -4.11 6.23
N ARG A 120 -12.58 -3.17 7.06
CA ARG A 120 -12.85 -3.37 8.48
C ARG A 120 -14.35 -3.55 8.69
N VAL A 121 -14.72 -4.63 9.37
CA VAL A 121 -16.09 -4.94 9.75
C VAL A 121 -16.17 -4.88 11.27
N ILE A 122 -16.98 -3.96 11.79
CA ILE A 122 -17.21 -3.82 13.22
C ILE A 122 -18.52 -4.54 13.54
N LYS A 123 -18.50 -5.46 14.49
CA LYS A 123 -19.65 -6.23 14.93
C LYS A 123 -19.82 -6.06 16.42
N LYS A 124 -21.05 -5.74 16.86
CA LYS A 124 -21.42 -5.83 18.27
C LYS A 124 -21.81 -7.27 18.58
N GLU A 125 -21.15 -7.84 19.55
CA GLU A 125 -21.42 -9.21 20.02
C GLU A 125 -22.57 -9.24 21.02
N THR A 126 -23.09 -10.43 21.28
CA THR A 126 -24.24 -10.63 22.17
C THR A 126 -23.93 -10.33 23.64
N ASP A 127 -22.68 -10.38 24.03
CA ASP A 127 -22.19 -10.05 25.38
C ASP A 127 -21.96 -8.54 25.58
N GLY A 128 -22.27 -7.71 24.57
CA GLY A 128 -22.06 -6.26 24.58
C GLY A 128 -20.65 -5.83 24.18
N SER A 129 -19.73 -6.75 23.93
CA SER A 129 -18.40 -6.45 23.42
C SER A 129 -18.45 -6.03 21.93
N THR A 130 -17.34 -5.50 21.43
CA THR A 130 -17.21 -5.10 20.03
C THR A 130 -16.02 -5.82 19.42
N SER A 131 -16.28 -6.59 18.36
CA SER A 131 -15.25 -7.25 17.56
C SER A 131 -14.99 -6.47 16.29
N MET A 132 -13.71 -6.39 15.87
CA MET A 132 -13.32 -5.82 14.59
C MET A 132 -12.63 -6.89 13.76
N TYR A 133 -13.16 -7.12 12.57
CA TYR A 133 -12.61 -8.05 11.58
C TYR A 133 -11.97 -7.26 10.43
N MET A 134 -10.83 -7.71 9.98
CA MET A 134 -10.19 -7.20 8.77
C MET A 134 -10.26 -8.24 7.67
N THR A 135 -10.74 -7.85 6.48
CA THR A 135 -10.94 -8.74 5.33
C THR A 135 -10.51 -8.06 4.04
N GLN A 136 -10.16 -8.85 3.04
CA GLN A 136 -9.76 -8.37 1.70
C GLN A 136 -10.47 -9.14 0.58
N PRO A 137 -11.82 -9.23 0.58
CA PRO A 137 -12.54 -10.12 -0.34
C PRO A 137 -12.27 -9.78 -1.80
N GLY A 138 -12.32 -8.51 -2.19
CA GLY A 138 -12.09 -8.10 -3.58
C GLY A 138 -10.66 -8.36 -4.04
N PHE A 139 -9.66 -8.12 -3.19
CA PHE A 139 -8.26 -8.41 -3.49
C PHE A 139 -8.03 -9.92 -3.66
N ILE A 140 -8.55 -10.73 -2.74
CA ILE A 140 -8.40 -12.19 -2.79
C ILE A 140 -9.09 -12.74 -4.03
N GLU A 141 -10.32 -12.32 -4.32
CA GLU A 141 -11.07 -12.76 -5.48
C GLU A 141 -10.36 -12.42 -6.81
N SER A 142 -9.86 -11.19 -6.93
CA SER A 142 -9.12 -10.77 -8.14
C SER A 142 -7.83 -11.55 -8.29
N THR A 143 -7.08 -11.77 -7.21
CA THR A 143 -5.85 -12.56 -7.21
C THR A 143 -6.13 -14.02 -7.59
N CYS A 144 -7.17 -14.63 -7.03
CA CYS A 144 -7.57 -15.99 -7.42
C CYS A 144 -7.95 -16.09 -8.89
N LYS A 145 -8.67 -15.11 -9.42
CA LYS A 145 -9.04 -15.09 -10.87
C LYS A 145 -7.81 -14.93 -11.76
N GLU A 146 -6.86 -14.09 -11.37
CA GLU A 146 -5.63 -13.85 -12.14
C GLU A 146 -4.79 -15.13 -12.28
N PHE A 147 -4.65 -15.89 -11.19
CA PHE A 147 -3.80 -17.09 -11.17
C PHE A 147 -4.54 -18.43 -11.34
N ALA A 148 -5.87 -18.42 -11.51
CA ALA A 148 -6.67 -19.63 -11.73
C ALA A 148 -6.17 -20.48 -12.91
N PRO A 149 -5.81 -19.92 -14.09
CA PRO A 149 -5.33 -20.71 -15.21
C PRO A 149 -4.09 -21.54 -14.88
N GLN A 150 -3.10 -20.95 -14.20
CA GLN A 150 -1.87 -21.65 -13.81
C GLN A 150 -2.16 -22.76 -12.79
N TYR A 151 -3.09 -22.51 -11.86
CA TYR A 151 -3.50 -23.51 -10.89
C TYR A 151 -4.18 -24.71 -11.57
N GLU A 152 -5.12 -24.45 -12.47
CA GLU A 152 -5.86 -25.49 -13.19
C GLU A 152 -4.96 -26.32 -14.12
N GLU A 153 -3.96 -25.71 -14.75
CA GLU A 153 -2.96 -26.39 -15.57
C GLU A 153 -2.16 -27.42 -14.76
N VAL A 154 -1.76 -27.07 -13.52
CA VAL A 154 -0.91 -27.93 -12.68
C VAL A 154 -1.71 -28.94 -11.87
N PHE A 155 -2.81 -28.50 -11.25
CA PHE A 155 -3.55 -29.28 -10.26
C PHE A 155 -4.95 -29.71 -10.73
N GLY A 156 -5.41 -29.23 -11.87
CA GLY A 156 -6.75 -29.46 -12.36
C GLY A 156 -7.80 -28.92 -11.38
N LYS A 157 -8.84 -29.71 -11.12
CA LYS A 157 -9.92 -29.36 -10.16
C LYS A 157 -9.63 -29.76 -8.71
N LYS A 158 -8.42 -30.18 -8.40
CA LYS A 158 -8.05 -30.59 -7.03
C LYS A 158 -8.06 -29.39 -6.09
N LYS A 159 -8.82 -29.49 -5.00
CA LYS A 159 -8.81 -28.49 -3.94
C LYS A 159 -7.74 -28.84 -2.90
N MET A 160 -6.84 -27.91 -2.66
CA MET A 160 -5.86 -28.02 -1.56
C MET A 160 -6.54 -27.61 -0.24
N ILE A 161 -6.34 -28.40 0.82
CA ILE A 161 -6.95 -28.16 2.13
C ILE A 161 -6.07 -27.22 2.97
N THR A 162 -4.75 -27.25 2.75
CA THR A 162 -3.78 -26.45 3.47
C THR A 162 -3.02 -25.53 2.52
N PRO A 163 -2.63 -24.33 2.95
CA PRO A 163 -1.85 -23.37 2.13
C PRO A 163 -0.48 -23.92 1.71
N PHE A 164 0.04 -24.90 2.43
CA PHE A 164 1.32 -25.54 2.18
C PHE A 164 1.26 -27.01 2.62
N PRO A 165 1.84 -27.96 1.86
CA PRO A 165 1.82 -29.35 2.24
C PRO A 165 2.46 -29.56 3.62
N PRO A 166 1.81 -30.32 4.53
CA PRO A 166 2.36 -30.58 5.84
C PRO A 166 3.65 -31.40 5.72
N ARG A 167 4.68 -31.01 6.49
CA ARG A 167 6.02 -31.66 6.55
C ARG A 167 6.88 -31.49 5.30
N GLU A 168 6.44 -30.75 4.30
CA GLU A 168 7.30 -30.38 3.19
C GLU A 168 8.05 -29.08 3.50
N MET A 169 9.34 -29.07 3.22
CA MET A 169 10.19 -27.88 3.27
C MET A 169 10.85 -27.72 1.92
N LEU A 170 10.69 -26.54 1.30
CA LEU A 170 11.43 -26.22 0.10
C LEU A 170 12.93 -26.13 0.45
N SER A 171 13.75 -26.85 -0.28
CA SER A 171 15.20 -26.87 -0.08
C SER A 171 15.90 -26.05 -1.16
N ARG A 172 16.98 -25.36 -0.78
CA ARG A 172 17.87 -24.72 -1.76
C ARG A 172 18.53 -25.68 -2.72
N SER A 173 18.61 -26.98 -2.37
CA SER A 173 19.10 -28.01 -3.27
C SER A 173 18.23 -28.23 -4.52
N GLU A 174 17.03 -27.69 -4.52
CA GLU A 174 16.14 -27.68 -5.70
C GLU A 174 16.48 -26.55 -6.70
N ILE A 175 17.33 -25.60 -6.30
CA ILE A 175 17.87 -24.59 -7.19
C ILE A 175 19.04 -25.21 -7.95
N PRO A 176 19.07 -25.13 -9.30
CA PRO A 176 20.21 -25.67 -10.04
C PRO A 176 21.53 -25.04 -9.62
N ASP A 177 22.55 -25.86 -9.38
CA ASP A 177 23.91 -25.40 -9.02
C ASP A 177 24.60 -24.70 -10.21
N ASP A 178 24.22 -25.03 -11.45
CA ASP A 178 24.71 -24.35 -12.65
C ASP A 178 24.14 -22.92 -12.72
N PRO A 179 24.98 -21.88 -12.67
CA PRO A 179 24.54 -20.49 -12.71
C PRO A 179 23.74 -20.12 -13.96
N VAL A 180 24.02 -20.75 -15.11
CA VAL A 180 23.30 -20.48 -16.37
C VAL A 180 21.90 -21.07 -16.31
N LEU A 181 21.77 -22.28 -15.79
CA LEU A 181 20.50 -22.95 -15.61
C LEU A 181 19.65 -22.26 -14.52
N ALA A 182 20.26 -21.88 -13.41
CA ALA A 182 19.61 -21.12 -12.35
C ALA A 182 19.03 -19.80 -12.88
N LYS A 183 19.81 -19.06 -13.67
CA LYS A 183 19.37 -17.81 -14.32
C LYS A 183 18.20 -18.03 -15.30
N LYS A 184 18.25 -19.07 -16.12
CA LYS A 184 17.17 -19.43 -17.05
C LYS A 184 15.89 -19.79 -16.28
N THR A 185 16.01 -20.58 -15.22
CA THR A 185 14.91 -21.00 -14.36
C THR A 185 14.27 -19.78 -13.68
N HIS A 186 15.06 -18.88 -13.11
CA HIS A 186 14.56 -17.63 -12.52
C HIS A 186 13.85 -16.75 -13.56
N GLN A 187 14.41 -16.59 -14.76
CA GLN A 187 13.78 -15.84 -15.83
C GLN A 187 12.44 -16.45 -16.29
N ARG A 188 12.35 -17.78 -16.32
CA ARG A 188 11.12 -18.50 -16.62
C ARG A 188 10.05 -18.19 -15.57
N TYR A 189 10.32 -18.42 -14.30
CA TYR A 189 9.36 -18.16 -13.22
C TYR A 189 8.96 -16.69 -13.12
N SER A 190 9.89 -15.79 -13.40
CA SER A 190 9.58 -14.35 -13.45
C SER A 190 8.59 -14.01 -14.57
N LYS A 191 8.76 -14.62 -15.77
CA LYS A 191 7.82 -14.45 -16.89
C LYS A 191 6.44 -15.09 -16.62
N GLU A 192 6.40 -16.20 -15.91
CA GLU A 192 5.18 -16.89 -15.50
C GLU A 192 4.43 -16.19 -14.35
N GLY A 193 4.94 -15.05 -13.85
CA GLY A 193 4.27 -14.23 -12.85
C GLY A 193 4.46 -14.72 -11.41
N SER A 194 5.38 -15.64 -11.13
CA SER A 194 5.60 -16.20 -9.79
C SER A 194 5.96 -15.15 -8.74
N MET A 195 6.74 -14.12 -9.11
CA MET A 195 7.05 -13.00 -8.21
C MET A 195 5.82 -12.16 -7.90
N SER A 196 4.96 -11.90 -8.90
CA SER A 196 3.70 -11.18 -8.71
C SER A 196 2.78 -11.96 -7.78
N MET A 197 2.57 -13.25 -8.05
CA MET A 197 1.76 -14.13 -7.22
C MET A 197 2.26 -14.18 -5.77
N THR A 198 3.57 -14.34 -5.57
CA THR A 198 4.17 -14.35 -4.22
C THR A 198 3.97 -13.02 -3.51
N GLY A 199 4.06 -11.90 -4.24
CA GLY A 199 3.74 -10.57 -3.73
C GLY A 199 2.30 -10.44 -3.28
N CYS A 200 1.35 -10.94 -4.06
CA CYS A 200 -0.08 -10.96 -3.73
C CYS A 200 -0.35 -11.80 -2.47
N ILE A 201 0.21 -13.02 -2.40
CA ILE A 201 0.07 -13.89 -1.23
C ILE A 201 0.68 -13.24 0.01
N LEU A 202 1.86 -12.61 -0.12
CA LEU A 202 2.50 -11.90 0.99
C LEU A 202 1.65 -10.73 1.50
N TRP A 203 1.00 -10.00 0.59
CA TRP A 203 0.10 -8.91 0.97
C TRP A 203 -1.11 -9.43 1.76
N ALA A 204 -1.75 -10.51 1.29
CA ALA A 204 -2.84 -11.16 2.01
C ALA A 204 -2.39 -11.68 3.39
N ALA A 205 -1.25 -12.37 3.44
CA ALA A 205 -0.69 -12.93 4.67
C ALA A 205 -0.42 -11.88 5.75
N ARG A 206 0.07 -10.72 5.34
CA ARG A 206 0.41 -9.63 6.27
C ARG A 206 -0.79 -8.87 6.80
N ASN A 207 -1.89 -8.84 6.05
CA ASN A 207 -3.04 -8.01 6.41
C ASN A 207 -4.18 -8.82 7.02
N THR A 208 -4.59 -9.93 6.40
CA THR A 208 -5.85 -10.61 6.79
C THR A 208 -5.79 -12.14 6.85
N MET A 209 -4.72 -12.76 6.33
CA MET A 209 -4.58 -14.23 6.23
C MET A 209 -3.23 -14.70 6.77
N PRO A 210 -2.97 -14.56 8.08
CA PRO A 210 -1.67 -14.90 8.68
C PRO A 210 -1.28 -16.38 8.51
N GLU A 211 -2.24 -17.27 8.29
CA GLU A 211 -2.03 -18.68 7.97
C GLU A 211 -1.21 -18.93 6.71
N LEU A 212 -1.16 -17.96 5.77
CA LEU A 212 -0.34 -18.03 4.58
C LEU A 212 1.13 -17.69 4.84
N SER A 213 1.47 -17.13 6.00
CA SER A 213 2.79 -16.57 6.29
C SER A 213 3.92 -17.58 6.17
N TYR A 214 3.71 -18.81 6.62
CA TYR A 214 4.71 -19.87 6.50
C TYR A 214 5.00 -20.21 5.04
N GLY A 215 3.96 -20.53 4.27
CA GLY A 215 4.10 -20.89 2.85
C GLY A 215 4.78 -19.81 2.02
N VAL A 216 4.35 -18.56 2.17
CA VAL A 216 4.95 -17.43 1.43
C VAL A 216 6.40 -17.17 1.86
N SER A 217 6.74 -17.42 3.13
CA SER A 217 8.13 -17.33 3.61
C SER A 217 9.02 -18.36 2.95
N GLN A 218 8.55 -19.59 2.77
CA GLN A 218 9.28 -20.63 2.05
C GLN A 218 9.48 -20.26 0.58
N LEU A 219 8.42 -19.82 -0.12
CA LEU A 219 8.51 -19.38 -1.52
C LEU A 219 9.54 -18.26 -1.71
N ARG A 220 9.58 -17.27 -0.82
CA ARG A 220 10.55 -16.15 -0.90
C ARG A 220 12.00 -16.57 -0.75
N ARG A 221 12.28 -17.68 -0.11
CA ARG A 221 13.65 -18.21 0.02
C ARG A 221 14.18 -18.81 -1.28
N MET A 222 13.26 -19.18 -2.18
CA MET A 222 13.55 -19.81 -3.46
C MET A 222 13.66 -18.82 -4.61
N MET A 223 13.27 -17.56 -4.39
CA MET A 223 13.34 -16.44 -5.34
C MET A 223 14.58 -15.59 -5.15
#